data_4c5245795b3d29b734a9ae09030909c7
#
_entry.id   4c5245795b3d29b734a9ae09030909c7
#
_cell.length_a   1.000
_cell.length_b   1.000
_cell.length_c   1.000
_cell.angle_alpha   90.00
_cell.angle_beta   90.00
_cell.angle_gamma   90.00
#
_symmetry.space_group_name_H-M   'P 1'
#
loop_
_entity.id
_entity.type
_entity.pdbx_description
1 polymer ?
#
loop_
_entity_poly.entity_id
_entity_poly.type
_entity_poly.pdbx_seq_one_letter_code
_entity_poly.pdbx_strand_id
1 'polypeptide(L)'
;MNKLTLTSKHTDSVKPVIEGVLSEALRSTEEGIRRTLQRLQDFEQQHQFSTTEFIQRYTNDEFTETPDLDEWIGESRMLERLQDKAIPKDKSTD
;
A
#
# COMPACT_ATOMS: atom_id res chain seq x y z
N MET A 1 -32.90 -5.91 20.96
CA MET A 1 -32.25 -5.91 21.11
C MET A 1 -31.28 -5.72 21.35
N ASN A 2 -30.98 -5.81 21.42
CA ASN A 2 -30.19 -5.57 21.56
C ASN A 2 -28.86 -5.67 21.64
N LYS A 3 -28.43 -5.05 20.87
CA LYS A 3 -27.15 -4.92 20.75
C LYS A 3 -26.45 -4.79 21.97
N LEU A 4 -26.98 -4.28 22.91
CA LEU A 4 -26.41 -4.16 24.18
C LEU A 4 -26.07 -5.51 24.73
N THR A 5 -26.76 -6.50 24.26
CA THR A 5 -26.48 -7.82 24.74
C THR A 5 -25.12 -8.31 24.28
N LEU A 6 -24.52 -7.62 23.38
CA LEU A 6 -23.22 -8.02 22.93
C LEU A 6 -22.15 -7.61 23.89
N THR A 7 -22.51 -6.86 24.85
CA THR A 7 -21.50 -6.33 25.68
C THR A 7 -20.72 -7.37 26.36
N SER A 8 -20.71 -7.61 27.51
CA SER A 8 -19.68 -8.32 28.21
C SER A 8 -19.38 -9.69 27.66
N LYS A 9 -20.35 -10.52 27.43
CA LYS A 9 -20.05 -11.85 26.99
C LYS A 9 -19.55 -11.94 25.61
N HIS A 10 -20.20 -11.26 24.71
CA HIS A 10 -19.86 -11.39 23.31
C HIS A 10 -18.64 -10.60 22.94
N THR A 11 -18.27 -9.62 23.71
CA THR A 11 -17.07 -8.85 23.42
C THR A 11 -15.86 -9.75 23.43
N ASP A 12 -15.79 -10.68 24.36
CA ASP A 12 -14.64 -11.55 24.46
C ASP A 12 -14.51 -12.49 23.25
N SER A 13 -15.63 -12.91 22.66
CA SER A 13 -15.53 -13.79 21.51
C SER A 13 -15.43 -13.03 20.21
N VAL A 14 -15.87 -11.78 20.16
CA VAL A 14 -15.78 -10.99 18.95
C VAL A 14 -14.39 -10.40 18.77
N LYS A 15 -13.74 -10.04 19.86
CA LYS A 15 -12.45 -9.40 19.79
C LYS A 15 -11.42 -10.23 19.04
N PRO A 16 -11.26 -11.54 19.29
CA PRO A 16 -10.30 -12.31 18.51
C PRO A 16 -10.67 -12.39 17.03
N VAL A 17 -11.95 -12.38 16.71
CA VAL A 17 -12.37 -12.41 15.31
C VAL A 17 -11.96 -11.12 14.62
N ILE A 18 -12.20 -9.99 15.28
CA ILE A 18 -11.83 -8.71 14.70
C ILE A 18 -10.33 -8.62 14.55
N GLU A 19 -9.58 -9.06 15.54
CA GLU A 19 -8.12 -9.04 15.47
C GLU A 19 -7.63 -9.93 14.33
N GLY A 20 -8.27 -11.07 14.11
CA GLY A 20 -7.89 -11.94 13.02
C GLY A 20 -8.15 -11.32 11.67
N VAL A 21 -9.27 -10.62 11.52
CA VAL A 21 -9.59 -9.96 10.27
C VAL A 21 -8.59 -8.84 10.00
N LEU A 22 -8.26 -8.07 11.01
CA LEU A 22 -7.29 -6.98 10.85
C LEU A 22 -5.91 -7.51 10.51
N SER A 23 -5.49 -8.61 11.16
CA SER A 23 -4.20 -9.22 10.86
C SER A 23 -4.15 -9.72 9.43
N GLU A 24 -5.23 -10.32 8.96
CA GLU A 24 -5.27 -10.82 7.60
C GLU A 24 -5.22 -9.67 6.59
N ALA A 25 -5.95 -8.60 6.86
CA ALA A 25 -5.93 -7.45 5.97
C ALA A 25 -4.53 -6.83 5.91
N LEU A 26 -3.86 -6.74 7.05
CA LEU A 26 -2.53 -6.18 7.09
C LEU A 26 -1.54 -7.06 6.34
N ARG A 27 -1.65 -8.38 6.51
CA ARG A 27 -0.76 -9.28 5.81
C ARG A 27 -0.95 -9.19 4.31
N SER A 28 -2.19 -9.08 3.86
CA SER A 28 -2.48 -8.94 2.45
C SER A 28 -1.88 -7.66 1.89
N THR A 29 -1.98 -6.58 2.65
CA THR A 29 -1.37 -5.31 2.24
C THR A 29 0.14 -5.43 2.17
N GLU A 30 0.76 -6.09 3.15
CA GLU A 30 2.20 -6.25 3.15
C GLU A 30 2.67 -7.08 1.98
N GLU A 31 1.90 -8.09 1.59
CA GLU A 31 2.25 -8.87 0.41
C GLU A 31 2.15 -8.04 -0.85
N GLY A 32 1.14 -7.17 -0.92
CA GLY A 32 1.01 -6.26 -2.05
C GLY A 32 2.19 -5.33 -2.15
N ILE A 33 2.66 -4.83 -1.00
CA ILE A 33 3.82 -3.97 -0.96
C ILE A 33 5.05 -4.71 -1.49
N ARG A 34 5.25 -5.94 -1.05
CA ARG A 34 6.41 -6.71 -1.49
C ARG A 34 6.39 -6.93 -2.99
N ARG A 35 5.23 -7.29 -3.54
CA ARG A 35 5.12 -7.51 -4.97
C ARG A 35 5.37 -6.22 -5.76
N THR A 36 4.85 -5.11 -5.26
CA THR A 36 5.02 -3.84 -5.93
C THR A 36 6.48 -3.40 -5.89
N LEU A 37 7.14 -3.58 -4.74
CA LEU A 37 8.56 -3.26 -4.65
C LEU A 37 9.38 -4.09 -5.62
N GLN A 38 9.02 -5.35 -5.80
CA GLN A 38 9.72 -6.19 -6.74
C GLN A 38 9.55 -5.67 -8.17
N ARG A 39 8.35 -5.25 -8.53
CA ARG A 39 8.13 -4.70 -9.86
C ARG A 39 8.89 -3.41 -10.07
N LEU A 40 8.93 -2.55 -9.06
CA LEU A 40 9.69 -1.32 -9.18
C LEU A 40 11.17 -1.62 -9.35
N GLN A 41 11.67 -2.62 -8.63
CA GLN A 41 13.05 -3.02 -8.77
C GLN A 41 13.34 -3.52 -10.18
N ASP A 42 12.41 -4.26 -10.76
CA ASP A 42 12.58 -4.74 -12.12
C ASP A 42 12.66 -3.58 -13.11
N PHE A 43 11.81 -2.57 -12.95
CA PHE A 43 11.88 -1.39 -13.80
C PHE A 43 13.20 -0.66 -13.61
N GLU A 44 13.66 -0.55 -12.38
CA GLU A 44 14.92 0.14 -12.10
C GLU A 44 16.08 -0.56 -12.77
N GLN A 45 16.08 -1.89 -12.75
CA GLN A 45 17.13 -2.64 -13.42
C GLN A 45 17.05 -2.51 -14.92
N GLN A 46 15.83 -2.52 -15.45
CA GLN A 46 15.65 -2.42 -16.89
C GLN A 46 16.07 -1.07 -17.42
N HIS A 47 15.76 -0.01 -16.69
CA HIS A 47 16.02 1.35 -17.16
C HIS A 47 17.28 2.00 -16.57
N GLN A 48 17.88 1.32 -15.59
CA GLN A 48 19.18 1.75 -15.04
C GLN A 48 19.13 3.06 -14.27
N PHE A 49 18.01 3.36 -13.62
CA PHE A 49 17.96 4.43 -12.64
C PHE A 49 16.81 4.15 -11.66
N SER A 50 16.82 4.87 -10.56
CA SER A 50 15.90 4.59 -9.46
C SER A 50 14.51 5.12 -9.79
N THR A 51 13.51 4.57 -9.09
CA THR A 51 12.15 5.06 -9.24
C THR A 51 12.05 6.52 -8.83
N THR A 52 12.77 6.91 -7.79
CA THR A 52 12.77 8.31 -7.35
C THR A 52 13.27 9.23 -8.47
N GLU A 53 14.37 8.86 -9.08
CA GLU A 53 14.90 9.65 -10.18
C GLU A 53 13.95 9.64 -11.37
N PHE A 54 13.36 8.48 -11.65
CA PHE A 54 12.40 8.38 -12.74
C PHE A 54 11.23 9.35 -12.53
N ILE A 55 10.68 9.38 -11.31
CA ILE A 55 9.55 10.25 -11.04
C ILE A 55 9.92 11.71 -11.21
N GLN A 56 11.11 12.09 -10.75
CA GLN A 56 11.56 13.46 -10.92
C GLN A 56 11.68 13.86 -12.37
N ARG A 57 12.26 12.98 -13.18
CA ARG A 57 12.40 13.27 -14.61
C ARG A 57 11.08 13.24 -15.34
N TYR A 58 10.22 12.31 -14.95
CA TYR A 58 8.90 12.23 -15.55
C TYR A 58 8.10 13.50 -15.26
N THR A 59 8.19 13.98 -14.03
CA THR A 59 7.51 15.20 -13.66
C THR A 59 8.05 16.41 -14.40
N ASN A 60 9.34 16.38 -14.73
CA ASN A 60 9.96 17.43 -15.51
C ASN A 60 9.76 17.25 -17.02
N ASP A 61 8.91 16.32 -17.39
CA ASP A 61 8.54 16.12 -18.79
C ASP A 61 9.73 15.70 -19.67
N GLU A 62 10.64 14.92 -19.09
CA GLU A 62 11.84 14.51 -19.82
C GLU A 62 11.67 13.23 -20.61
N PHE A 63 10.50 12.58 -20.51
CA PHE A 63 10.26 11.33 -21.21
C PHE A 63 9.08 11.45 -22.15
N THR A 64 9.17 10.71 -23.25
CA THR A 64 7.99 10.49 -24.07
C THR A 64 7.20 9.35 -23.43
N GLU A 65 5.92 9.55 -23.28
CA GLU A 65 5.08 8.58 -22.61
C GLU A 65 5.03 7.26 -23.39
N THR A 66 5.24 6.16 -22.68
CA THR A 66 5.13 4.81 -23.24
C THR A 66 4.38 3.95 -22.25
N PRO A 67 3.83 2.81 -22.70
CA PRO A 67 3.14 1.92 -21.77
C PRO A 67 4.02 1.46 -20.61
N ASP A 68 5.31 1.22 -20.87
CA ASP A 68 6.23 0.82 -19.81
C ASP A 68 6.35 1.91 -18.73
N LEU A 69 6.51 3.15 -19.17
CA LEU A 69 6.67 4.24 -18.22
C LEU A 69 5.36 4.51 -17.48
N ASP A 70 4.23 4.36 -18.16
CA ASP A 70 2.94 4.51 -17.51
C ASP A 70 2.77 3.45 -16.43
N GLU A 71 3.20 2.23 -16.72
CA GLU A 71 3.09 1.17 -15.75
C GLU A 71 4.00 1.43 -14.55
N TRP A 72 5.20 1.93 -14.80
CA TRP A 72 6.13 2.26 -13.72
C TRP A 72 5.52 3.31 -12.78
N ILE A 73 4.95 4.36 -13.36
CA ILE A 73 4.27 5.39 -12.56
C ILE A 73 3.12 4.78 -11.77
N GLY A 74 2.33 3.93 -12.43
CA GLY A 74 1.20 3.29 -11.75
C GLY A 74 1.63 2.44 -10.58
N GLU A 75 2.72 1.70 -10.73
CA GLU A 75 3.22 0.87 -9.64
C GLU A 75 3.72 1.72 -8.49
N SER A 76 4.37 2.84 -8.77
CA SER A 76 4.85 3.70 -7.71
C SER A 76 3.68 4.32 -6.93
N ARG A 77 2.60 4.64 -7.61
CA ARG A 77 1.41 5.17 -6.94
C ARG A 77 0.71 4.09 -6.13
N MET A 78 0.71 2.87 -6.65
CA MET A 78 0.16 1.75 -5.92
C MET A 78 0.93 1.53 -4.62
N LEU A 79 2.25 1.63 -4.69
CA LEU A 79 3.06 1.47 -3.49
C LEU A 79 2.68 2.50 -2.43
N GLU A 80 2.51 3.74 -2.83
CA GLU A 80 2.11 4.78 -1.88
C GLU A 80 0.79 4.44 -1.22
N ARG A 81 -0.18 4.01 -2.00
CA ARG A 81 -1.48 3.68 -1.45
C ARG A 81 -1.42 2.50 -0.50
N LEU A 82 -0.61 1.49 -0.84
CA LEU A 82 -0.47 0.33 0.02
C LEU A 82 0.25 0.68 1.30
N GLN A 83 1.25 1.54 1.23
CA GLN A 83 1.96 1.98 2.42
C GLN A 83 1.06 2.79 3.34
N ASP A 84 0.18 3.58 2.78
CA ASP A 84 -0.76 4.34 3.59
C ASP A 84 -1.74 3.41 4.30
N LYS A 85 -2.09 2.29 3.69
CA LYS A 85 -2.95 1.33 4.36
C LYS A 85 -2.24 0.60 5.48
N ALA A 86 -0.97 0.24 5.24
CA ALA A 86 -0.21 -0.50 6.24
C ALA A 86 0.15 0.37 7.43
N ILE A 87 0.52 1.63 7.15
CA ILE A 87 0.92 2.56 8.18
C ILE A 87 0.17 3.85 7.94
N PRO A 88 -1.09 3.91 8.38
CA PRO A 88 -1.91 5.08 8.12
C PRO A 88 -1.27 6.32 8.69
N LYS A 89 -1.29 7.38 7.92
CA LYS A 89 -0.74 8.63 8.38
C LYS A 89 -1.62 9.20 9.47
N ASP A 90 -0.98 9.61 10.52
CA ASP A 90 -1.71 10.16 11.64
C ASP A 90 -1.87 11.65 11.42
N LYS A 91 -3.05 12.03 11.04
CA LYS A 91 -3.28 13.41 10.75
C LYS A 91 -3.23 14.28 11.96
N SER A 92 -3.43 13.70 13.11
CA SER A 92 -3.43 14.48 14.32
C SER A 92 -2.05 14.94 14.72
N THR A 93 -1.02 14.34 14.19
CA THR A 93 0.32 14.76 14.52
C THR A 93 0.74 16.00 13.76
N ASP A 94 -0.03 16.40 12.82
CA ASP A 94 0.32 17.61 12.08
C ASP A 94 0.01 18.89 12.79
#